data_4ac5fb72750b9ec40cf363bd73d4e5e1
#
_entry.id   4ac5fb72750b9ec40cf363bd73d4e5e1
#
_cell.length_a   1.000
_cell.length_b   1.000
_cell.length_c   1.000
_cell.angle_alpha   90.00
_cell.angle_beta   90.00
_cell.angle_gamma   90.00
#
_symmetry.space_group_name_H-M   'P 1'
#
loop_
_entity.id
_entity.type
_entity.pdbx_description
1 polymer ?
#
loop_
_entity_poly.entity_id
_entity_poly.type
_entity_poly.pdbx_seq_one_letter_code
_entity_poly.pdbx_strand_id
1 'polypeptide(L)'
;MPVEAVHLSGLADSLAGSSAWVRRATSGQHQAAARLGALFVDLPYFDRFAWAVIRYALKKPQAHSVWGDVFHQQTPIALGRLFGEAGVRLAAKTATRQAGETLTALALGYISHAALDTSMHPHINRLARERA
;
A
#
# COMPACT_ATOMS: atom_id res chain seq x y z
N MET A 1 3.24 -13.14 11.80
CA MET A 1 2.16 -12.15 11.63
C MET A 1 1.85 -12.03 10.15
N PRO A 2 0.59 -11.93 9.75
CA PRO A 2 0.25 -11.63 8.37
C PRO A 2 0.88 -10.31 7.95
N VAL A 3 1.44 -10.25 6.74
CA VAL A 3 2.12 -9.06 6.20
C VAL A 3 1.18 -7.84 6.21
N GLU A 4 -0.10 -8.07 5.92
CA GLU A 4 -1.15 -7.04 5.90
C GLU A 4 -1.31 -6.35 7.26
N ALA A 5 -1.16 -7.07 8.37
CA ALA A 5 -1.24 -6.49 9.70
C ALA A 5 -0.08 -5.52 9.97
N VAL A 6 1.09 -5.78 9.42
CA VAL A 6 2.26 -4.88 9.52
C VAL A 6 1.99 -3.58 8.78
N HIS A 7 1.46 -3.65 7.54
CA HIS A 7 1.16 -2.46 6.75
C HIS A 7 0.03 -1.63 7.36
N LEU A 8 -1.01 -2.27 7.90
CA LEU A 8 -2.10 -1.55 8.58
C LEU A 8 -1.64 -0.92 9.91
N SER A 9 -0.76 -1.58 10.66
CA SER A 9 -0.14 -1.02 11.86
C SER A 9 0.76 0.16 11.50
N GLY A 10 1.64 0.00 10.51
CA GLY A 10 2.51 1.08 10.02
C GLY A 10 1.72 2.28 9.51
N LEU A 11 0.58 2.05 8.83
CA LEU A 11 -0.34 3.13 8.47
C LEU A 11 -0.86 3.86 9.71
N ALA A 12 -1.33 3.12 10.72
CA ALA A 12 -1.87 3.71 11.94
C ALA A 12 -0.82 4.57 12.66
N ASP A 13 0.40 4.07 12.79
CA ASP A 13 1.52 4.79 13.42
C ASP A 13 1.92 6.04 12.62
N SER A 14 1.99 5.92 11.29
CA SER A 14 2.27 7.05 10.40
C SER A 14 1.21 8.13 10.51
N LEU A 15 -0.07 7.73 10.62
CA LEU A 15 -1.19 8.67 10.78
C LEU A 15 -1.16 9.35 12.15
N ALA A 16 -0.78 8.65 13.22
CA ALA A 16 -0.68 9.22 14.57
C ALA A 16 0.35 10.36 14.64
N GLY A 17 1.51 10.19 13.96
CA GLY A 17 2.56 11.20 13.86
C GLY A 17 2.33 12.27 12.79
N SER A 18 1.28 12.16 11.98
CA SER A 18 1.06 13.04 10.82
C SER A 18 0.39 14.37 11.19
N SER A 19 0.36 15.30 10.23
CA SER A 19 -0.35 16.57 10.37
C SER A 19 -1.87 16.37 10.56
N ALA A 20 -2.52 17.34 11.19
CA ALA A 20 -3.97 17.32 11.39
C ALA A 20 -4.75 17.19 10.07
N TRP A 21 -4.19 17.72 8.97
CA TRP A 21 -4.78 17.61 7.64
C TRP A 21 -4.78 16.14 7.16
N VAL A 22 -3.64 15.44 7.26
CA VAL A 22 -3.53 14.03 6.86
C VAL A 22 -4.49 13.16 7.68
N ARG A 23 -4.53 13.35 9.00
CA ARG A 23 -5.45 12.62 9.86
C ARG A 23 -6.92 12.82 9.46
N ARG A 24 -7.33 14.06 9.14
CA ARG A 24 -8.70 14.32 8.65
C ARG A 24 -8.95 13.66 7.30
N ALA A 25 -8.00 13.74 6.36
CA ALA A 25 -8.15 13.17 5.02
C ALA A 25 -8.25 11.63 5.03
N THR A 26 -7.77 10.96 6.08
CA THR A 26 -7.75 9.50 6.19
C THR A 26 -8.67 8.93 7.26
N SER A 27 -9.51 9.75 7.89
CA SER A 27 -10.43 9.34 8.96
C SER A 27 -11.88 9.23 8.48
N GLY A 28 -12.76 8.78 9.37
CA GLY A 28 -14.18 8.68 9.09
C GLY A 28 -14.49 7.82 7.86
N GLN A 29 -15.28 8.35 6.96
CA GLN A 29 -15.72 7.65 5.73
C GLN A 29 -14.56 7.31 4.77
N HIS A 30 -13.42 7.99 4.86
CA HIS A 30 -12.25 7.76 4.01
C HIS A 30 -11.25 6.75 4.58
N GLN A 31 -11.46 6.28 5.82
CA GLN A 31 -10.54 5.34 6.48
C GLN A 31 -10.41 4.03 5.70
N ALA A 32 -11.50 3.53 5.15
CA ALA A 32 -11.48 2.30 4.34
C ALA A 32 -10.62 2.47 3.07
N ALA A 33 -10.70 3.63 2.42
CA ALA A 33 -9.87 3.93 1.26
C ALA A 33 -8.38 4.05 1.62
N ALA A 34 -8.04 4.67 2.75
CA ALA A 34 -6.65 4.72 3.22
C ALA A 34 -6.09 3.32 3.52
N ARG A 35 -6.88 2.47 4.18
CA ARG A 35 -6.51 1.06 4.42
C ARG A 35 -6.35 0.27 3.13
N LEU A 36 -7.28 0.44 2.20
CA LEU A 36 -7.17 -0.18 0.87
C LEU A 36 -5.88 0.28 0.16
N GLY A 37 -5.57 1.56 0.22
CA GLY A 37 -4.32 2.10 -0.35
C GLY A 37 -3.09 1.44 0.24
N ALA A 38 -3.05 1.25 1.58
CA ALA A 38 -1.94 0.59 2.26
C ALA A 38 -1.78 -0.90 1.90
N LEU A 39 -2.81 -1.54 1.37
CA LEU A 39 -2.78 -2.93 0.92
C LEU A 39 -2.70 -3.05 -0.61
N PHE A 40 -2.98 -1.97 -1.33
CA PHE A 40 -3.15 -1.98 -2.78
C PHE A 40 -1.89 -2.43 -3.51
N VAL A 41 -0.73 -2.09 -2.98
CA VAL A 41 0.58 -2.43 -3.56
C VAL A 41 0.77 -3.94 -3.60
N ASP A 42 0.31 -4.65 -2.56
CA ASP A 42 0.42 -6.10 -2.43
C ASP A 42 -0.64 -6.87 -3.20
N LEU A 43 -1.78 -6.23 -3.56
CA LEU A 43 -2.89 -6.92 -4.23
C LEU A 43 -2.47 -7.77 -5.43
N PRO A 44 -1.55 -7.33 -6.31
CA PRO A 44 -1.12 -8.14 -7.44
C PRO A 44 -0.42 -9.44 -7.05
N TYR A 45 0.17 -9.53 -5.84
CA TYR A 45 0.77 -10.77 -5.35
C TYR A 45 -0.27 -11.80 -4.92
N PHE A 46 -1.49 -11.36 -4.63
CA PHE A 46 -2.61 -12.24 -4.33
C PHE A 46 -3.35 -12.71 -5.59
N ASP A 47 -3.01 -12.20 -6.76
CA ASP A 47 -3.48 -12.77 -8.02
C ASP A 47 -3.06 -14.25 -8.06
N ARG A 48 -4.06 -15.13 -8.24
CA ARG A 48 -3.86 -16.58 -8.22
C ARG A 48 -3.33 -17.15 -6.90
N PHE A 49 -3.69 -16.56 -5.76
CA PHE A 49 -3.26 -17.01 -4.43
C PHE A 49 -3.43 -18.51 -4.23
N ALA A 50 -4.59 -19.08 -4.60
CA ALA A 50 -4.83 -20.52 -4.51
C ALA A 50 -3.80 -21.32 -5.33
N TRP A 51 -3.42 -20.83 -6.52
CA TRP A 51 -2.41 -21.44 -7.36
C TRP A 51 -1.00 -21.34 -6.77
N ALA A 52 -0.68 -20.20 -6.14
CA ALA A 52 0.58 -20.04 -5.42
C ALA A 52 0.71 -21.05 -4.26
N VAL A 53 -0.37 -21.25 -3.48
CA VAL A 53 -0.41 -22.27 -2.41
C VAL A 53 -0.18 -23.67 -2.97
N ILE A 54 -0.83 -24.03 -4.07
CA ILE A 54 -0.65 -25.33 -4.72
C ILE A 54 0.82 -25.50 -5.19
N ARG A 55 1.40 -24.49 -5.83
CA ARG A 55 2.80 -24.54 -6.28
C ARG A 55 3.76 -24.69 -5.10
N TYR A 56 3.52 -23.98 -3.99
CA TYR A 56 4.30 -24.11 -2.77
C TYR A 56 4.24 -25.54 -2.21
N ALA A 57 3.04 -26.12 -2.10
CA ALA A 57 2.86 -27.50 -1.63
C ALA A 57 3.56 -28.52 -2.54
N LEU A 58 3.60 -28.27 -3.84
CA LEU A 58 4.28 -29.11 -4.83
C LEU A 58 5.78 -28.81 -4.97
N LYS A 59 6.36 -27.94 -4.11
CA LYS A 59 7.76 -27.49 -4.16
C LYS A 59 8.19 -26.95 -5.54
N LYS A 60 7.24 -26.33 -6.27
CA LYS A 60 7.51 -25.70 -7.57
C LYS A 60 7.91 -24.24 -7.37
N PRO A 61 8.76 -23.67 -8.25
CA PRO A 61 9.09 -22.25 -8.19
C PRO A 61 7.84 -21.38 -8.18
N GLN A 62 7.83 -20.35 -7.33
CA GLN A 62 6.74 -19.38 -7.30
C GLN A 62 6.72 -18.58 -8.62
N ALA A 63 5.53 -18.31 -9.12
CA ALA A 63 5.40 -17.41 -10.25
C ALA A 63 5.56 -15.97 -9.77
N HIS A 64 6.47 -15.22 -10.38
CA HIS A 64 6.61 -13.79 -10.11
C HIS A 64 5.36 -13.05 -10.58
N SER A 65 4.88 -12.11 -9.76
CA SER A 65 3.87 -11.16 -10.16
C SER A 65 4.55 -9.94 -10.77
N VAL A 66 4.48 -9.82 -12.09
CA VAL A 66 5.05 -8.67 -12.81
C VAL A 66 4.47 -7.35 -12.28
N TRP A 67 3.18 -7.31 -12.01
CA TRP A 67 2.51 -6.12 -11.48
C TRP A 67 2.90 -5.83 -10.03
N GLY A 68 3.12 -6.86 -9.21
CA GLY A 68 3.65 -6.69 -7.86
C GLY A 68 5.03 -6.04 -7.91
N ASP A 69 5.94 -6.54 -8.75
CA ASP A 69 7.28 -5.98 -8.92
C ASP A 69 7.24 -4.53 -9.45
N VAL A 70 6.33 -4.23 -10.39
CA VAL A 70 6.15 -2.86 -10.91
C VAL A 70 5.71 -1.92 -9.78
N PHE A 71 4.75 -2.30 -8.97
CA PHE A 71 4.24 -1.44 -7.90
C PHE A 71 5.25 -1.22 -6.79
N HIS A 72 6.06 -2.24 -6.43
CA HIS A 72 7.05 -2.13 -5.35
C HIS A 72 8.37 -1.50 -5.80
N GLN A 73 8.87 -1.88 -6.97
CA GLN A 73 10.26 -1.55 -7.35
C GLN A 73 10.35 -0.40 -8.34
N GLN A 74 9.41 -0.32 -9.29
CA GLN A 74 9.54 0.63 -10.40
C GLN A 74 8.78 1.93 -10.18
N THR A 75 7.61 1.89 -9.56
CA THR A 75 6.73 3.07 -9.51
C THR A 75 6.07 3.35 -8.15
N PRO A 76 6.66 2.96 -6.99
CA PRO A 76 5.92 3.04 -5.73
C PRO A 76 5.46 4.46 -5.39
N ILE A 77 6.31 5.45 -5.57
CA ILE A 77 5.98 6.85 -5.26
C ILE A 77 5.24 7.53 -6.41
N ALA A 78 5.59 7.22 -7.66
CA ALA A 78 4.99 7.85 -8.83
C ALA A 78 3.49 7.58 -8.93
N LEU A 79 3.06 6.35 -8.66
CA LEU A 79 1.65 5.98 -8.70
C LEU A 79 0.86 6.61 -7.54
N GLY A 80 1.42 6.61 -6.33
CA GLY A 80 0.84 7.29 -5.18
C GLY A 80 0.67 8.79 -5.43
N ARG A 81 1.66 9.43 -6.04
CA ARG A 81 1.61 10.83 -6.46
C ARG A 81 0.52 11.07 -7.50
N LEU A 82 0.43 10.22 -8.52
CA LEU A 82 -0.60 10.31 -9.57
C LEU A 82 -2.02 10.26 -8.96
N PHE A 83 -2.28 9.32 -8.07
CA PHE A 83 -3.56 9.22 -7.36
C PHE A 83 -3.82 10.45 -6.50
N GLY A 84 -2.81 10.94 -5.77
CA GLY A 84 -2.92 12.13 -4.94
C GLY A 84 -3.27 13.38 -5.75
N GLU A 85 -2.56 13.63 -6.85
CA GLU A 85 -2.81 14.76 -7.74
C GLU A 85 -4.20 14.67 -8.39
N ALA A 86 -4.62 13.49 -8.83
CA ALA A 86 -5.95 13.28 -9.36
C ALA A 86 -7.03 13.50 -8.29
N GLY A 87 -6.79 13.00 -7.07
CA GLY A 87 -7.68 13.20 -5.94
C GLY A 87 -7.90 14.67 -5.60
N VAL A 88 -6.82 15.44 -5.50
CA VAL A 88 -6.88 16.89 -5.24
C VAL A 88 -7.65 17.63 -6.34
N ARG A 89 -7.39 17.31 -7.62
CA ARG A 89 -8.13 17.91 -8.75
C ARG A 89 -9.63 17.61 -8.72
N LEU A 90 -10.00 16.38 -8.38
CA LEU A 90 -11.40 15.99 -8.26
C LEU A 90 -12.07 16.64 -7.05
N ALA A 91 -11.38 16.72 -5.91
CA ALA A 91 -11.89 17.33 -4.68
C ALA A 91 -12.15 18.85 -4.82
N ALA A 92 -11.47 19.52 -5.74
CA ALA A 92 -11.68 20.94 -6.02
C ALA A 92 -13.05 21.24 -6.66
N LYS A 93 -13.73 20.24 -7.22
CA LYS A 93 -15.04 20.40 -7.87
C LYS A 93 -16.14 19.84 -6.97
N THR A 94 -17.21 20.60 -6.74
CA THR A 94 -18.31 20.18 -5.84
C THR A 94 -18.92 18.83 -6.23
N ALA A 95 -19.15 18.60 -7.53
CA ALA A 95 -19.76 17.38 -8.03
C ALA A 95 -18.91 16.11 -7.82
N THR A 96 -17.59 16.24 -7.70
CA THR A 96 -16.65 15.12 -7.56
C THR A 96 -15.84 15.16 -6.26
N ARG A 97 -16.20 16.06 -5.33
CA ARG A 97 -15.47 16.30 -4.09
C ARG A 97 -15.24 15.00 -3.30
N GLN A 98 -16.31 14.28 -3.02
CA GLN A 98 -16.22 13.04 -2.22
C GLN A 98 -15.33 11.99 -2.89
N ALA A 99 -15.44 11.80 -4.20
CA ALA A 99 -14.58 10.89 -4.94
C ALA A 99 -13.10 11.32 -4.87
N GLY A 100 -12.84 12.63 -4.98
CA GLY A 100 -11.50 13.19 -4.86
C GLY A 100 -10.89 12.99 -3.47
N GLU A 101 -11.68 13.23 -2.42
CA GLU A 101 -11.25 13.01 -1.03
C GLU A 101 -10.95 11.52 -0.79
N THR A 102 -11.79 10.62 -1.28
CA THR A 102 -11.59 9.17 -1.20
C THR A 102 -10.31 8.74 -1.93
N LEU A 103 -10.08 9.25 -3.14
CA LEU A 103 -8.87 8.95 -3.91
C LEU A 103 -7.60 9.51 -3.24
N THR A 104 -7.70 10.68 -2.60
CA THR A 104 -6.60 11.26 -1.80
C THR A 104 -6.28 10.37 -0.60
N ALA A 105 -7.28 9.86 0.10
CA ALA A 105 -7.08 8.94 1.22
C ALA A 105 -6.41 7.64 0.77
N LEU A 106 -6.83 7.07 -0.36
CA LEU A 106 -6.20 5.90 -0.96
C LEU A 106 -4.73 6.17 -1.31
N ALA A 107 -4.44 7.33 -1.91
CA ALA A 107 -3.07 7.73 -2.24
C ALA A 107 -2.17 7.83 -1.01
N LEU A 108 -2.69 8.40 0.09
CA LEU A 108 -1.95 8.50 1.36
C LEU A 108 -1.64 7.12 1.95
N GLY A 109 -2.59 6.19 1.90
CA GLY A 109 -2.36 4.80 2.29
C GLY A 109 -1.30 4.13 1.43
N TYR A 110 -1.38 4.30 0.11
CA TYR A 110 -0.40 3.77 -0.83
C TYR A 110 1.03 4.29 -0.54
N ILE A 111 1.18 5.59 -0.32
CA ILE A 111 2.48 6.20 0.00
C ILE A 111 3.00 5.70 1.35
N SER A 112 2.12 5.50 2.33
CA SER A 112 2.47 4.92 3.64
C SER A 112 3.05 3.50 3.49
N HIS A 113 2.46 2.65 2.64
CA HIS A 113 3.00 1.33 2.32
C HIS A 113 4.42 1.43 1.72
N ALA A 114 4.58 2.23 0.68
CA ALA A 114 5.87 2.40 0.01
C ALA A 114 6.97 2.92 0.97
N ALA A 115 6.62 3.84 1.87
CA ALA A 115 7.52 4.35 2.89
C ALA A 115 7.93 3.27 3.90
N LEU A 116 6.97 2.45 4.34
CA LEU A 116 7.23 1.35 5.26
C LEU A 116 8.15 0.31 4.62
N ASP A 117 7.87 -0.09 3.39
CA ASP A 117 8.70 -1.03 2.63
C ASP A 117 10.13 -0.54 2.48
N THR A 118 10.31 0.72 2.10
CA THR A 118 11.63 1.31 1.95
C THR A 118 12.42 1.29 3.25
N SER A 119 11.75 1.42 4.40
CA SER A 119 12.40 1.41 5.71
C SER A 119 12.63 0.01 6.25
N MET A 120 11.71 -0.93 6.00
CA MET A 120 11.72 -2.27 6.62
C MET A 120 12.50 -3.31 5.81
N HIS A 121 12.44 -3.28 4.47
CA HIS A 121 13.11 -4.28 3.64
C HIS A 121 14.62 -4.42 3.89
N PRO A 122 15.41 -3.35 4.11
CA PRO A 122 16.82 -3.50 4.46
C PRO A 122 17.06 -4.30 5.74
N HIS A 123 16.20 -4.12 6.76
CA HIS A 123 16.27 -4.85 8.02
C HIS A 123 15.86 -6.32 7.86
N ILE A 124 14.78 -6.59 7.16
CA ILE A 124 14.29 -7.94 6.88
C ILE A 124 15.33 -8.73 6.09
N ASN A 125 15.90 -8.13 5.04
CA ASN A 125 16.93 -8.77 4.22
C ASN A 125 18.21 -9.06 5.00
N ARG A 126 18.61 -8.17 5.91
CA ARG A 126 19.74 -8.42 6.82
C ARG A 126 19.47 -9.63 7.71
N LEU A 127 18.33 -9.66 8.41
CA LEU A 127 17.96 -10.76 9.31
C LEU A 127 17.83 -12.10 8.57
N ALA A 128 17.35 -12.09 7.33
CA ALA A 128 17.27 -13.28 6.51
C ALA A 128 18.66 -13.85 6.17
N ARG A 129 19.63 -12.98 5.89
CA ARG A 129 21.03 -13.39 5.61
C ARG A 129 21.76 -13.91 6.85
N GLU A 130 21.46 -13.37 8.03
CA GLU A 130 22.07 -13.80 9.29
C GLU A 130 21.59 -15.18 9.75
N ARG A 131 20.50 -15.69 9.18
CA ARG A 131 19.88 -16.99 9.50
C ARG A 131 20.11 -18.08 8.44
N ALA A 132 20.72 -17.74 7.33
CA ALA A 132 21.03 -18.67 6.23
C ALA A 132 22.46 -19.22 6.34
#